data_b98aa674eb45a0bf262ecb7d5d27d473
#
_entry.id   b98aa674eb45a0bf262ecb7d5d27d473
#
_cell.length_a   1.000
_cell.length_b   1.000
_cell.length_c   1.000
_cell.angle_alpha   90.00
_cell.angle_beta   90.00
_cell.angle_gamma   90.00
#
_symmetry.space_group_name_H-M   'P 1'
#
loop_
_entity.id
_entity.type
_entity.pdbx_description
1 polymer ?
#
loop_
_entity_poly.entity_id
_entity_poly.type
_entity_poly.pdbx_seq_one_letter_code
_entity_poly.pdbx_strand_id
1 'polypeptide(L)'
;SAVAGIVCIIICLVLAWKLTTKAGKKVLETILVPLREVEAVAQELTDGNLHSTLEYHSDDEIGRLAHSMRKSIRILGSYVDDIGRAMKMFADGNFDVQPEVEWKGDFVGILNSFMMFEKSMAEVIKGIQHVSDEVSSAAEQVAASSNDLADGATNQAAVVEELTATVEGV
;
A
#
# COMPACT_ATOMS: atom_id res chain seq x y z
N SER A 1 -2.54 -69.98 41.63
CA SER A 1 -1.46 -69.22 41.00
C SER A 1 -1.76 -68.83 39.56
N ALA A 2 -2.55 -69.60 38.78
CA ALA A 2 -2.91 -69.17 37.39
C ALA A 2 -3.78 -67.90 37.33
N VAL A 3 -4.72 -67.72 38.26
CA VAL A 3 -5.60 -66.56 38.37
C VAL A 3 -4.82 -65.31 38.63
N ALA A 4 -3.78 -65.33 39.47
CA ALA A 4 -2.91 -64.18 39.76
C ALA A 4 -2.08 -63.74 38.53
N GLY A 5 -1.66 -64.68 37.70
CA GLY A 5 -0.97 -64.39 36.44
C GLY A 5 -1.87 -63.70 35.41
N ILE A 6 -3.10 -64.15 35.27
CA ILE A 6 -4.10 -63.56 34.34
C ILE A 6 -4.45 -62.13 34.79
N VAL A 7 -4.65 -61.90 36.09
CA VAL A 7 -4.91 -60.56 36.65
C VAL A 7 -3.75 -59.62 36.41
N CYS A 8 -2.52 -60.08 36.57
CA CYS A 8 -1.31 -59.27 36.31
C CYS A 8 -1.21 -58.86 34.84
N ILE A 9 -1.49 -59.79 33.90
CA ILE A 9 -1.49 -59.50 32.46
C ILE A 9 -2.55 -58.44 32.10
N ILE A 10 -3.77 -58.57 32.63
CA ILE A 10 -4.84 -57.60 32.41
C ILE A 10 -4.45 -56.21 32.93
N ILE A 11 -3.88 -56.13 34.12
CA ILE A 11 -3.37 -54.85 34.68
C ILE A 11 -2.29 -54.25 33.79
N CYS A 12 -1.31 -55.02 33.32
CA CYS A 12 -0.29 -54.58 32.40
C CYS A 12 -0.86 -54.05 31.08
N LEU A 13 -1.85 -54.73 30.50
CA LEU A 13 -2.51 -54.29 29.28
C LEU A 13 -3.28 -52.97 29.46
N VAL A 14 -4.01 -52.84 30.57
CA VAL A 14 -4.73 -51.58 30.90
C VAL A 14 -3.77 -50.41 31.15
N LEU A 15 -2.65 -50.66 31.83
CA LEU A 15 -1.61 -49.66 32.03
C LEU A 15 -0.94 -49.24 30.72
N ALA A 16 -0.60 -50.23 29.88
CA ALA A 16 -0.02 -49.95 28.56
C ALA A 16 -0.99 -49.12 27.67
N TRP A 17 -2.28 -49.52 27.66
CA TRP A 17 -3.31 -48.72 26.93
C TRP A 17 -3.45 -47.30 27.48
N LYS A 18 -3.52 -47.09 28.79
CA LYS A 18 -3.57 -45.77 29.40
C LYS A 18 -2.34 -44.94 29.10
N LEU A 19 -1.16 -45.54 29.08
CA LEU A 19 0.11 -44.83 28.73
C LEU A 19 0.14 -44.45 27.25
N THR A 20 -0.26 -45.34 26.33
CA THR A 20 -0.25 -45.04 24.89
C THR A 20 -1.32 -43.99 24.52
N THR A 21 -2.52 -44.04 25.10
CA THR A 21 -3.56 -43.05 24.87
C THR A 21 -3.19 -41.68 25.47
N LYS A 22 -2.53 -41.64 26.61
CA LYS A 22 -2.07 -40.41 27.25
C LYS A 22 -0.91 -39.78 26.44
N ALA A 23 0.04 -40.59 25.97
CA ALA A 23 1.14 -40.14 25.12
C ALA A 23 0.61 -39.61 23.75
N GLY A 24 -0.32 -40.31 23.14
CA GLY A 24 -0.95 -39.89 21.88
C GLY A 24 -1.71 -38.55 22.00
N LYS A 25 -2.49 -38.39 23.08
CA LYS A 25 -3.16 -37.10 23.36
C LYS A 25 -2.16 -35.95 23.57
N LYS A 26 -1.10 -36.20 24.31
CA LYS A 26 -0.07 -35.20 24.54
C LYS A 26 0.62 -34.75 23.25
N VAL A 27 0.94 -35.67 22.36
CA VAL A 27 1.50 -35.35 21.02
C VAL A 27 0.51 -34.54 20.19
N LEU A 28 -0.77 -34.93 20.20
CA LEU A 28 -1.82 -34.23 19.48
C LEU A 28 -1.93 -32.75 19.95
N GLU A 29 -2.02 -32.54 21.28
CA GLU A 29 -2.24 -31.22 21.85
C GLU A 29 -0.99 -30.35 21.80
N THR A 30 0.20 -30.93 21.96
CA THR A 30 1.45 -30.18 22.06
C THR A 30 2.10 -29.92 20.70
N ILE A 31 1.84 -30.76 19.68
CA ILE A 31 2.50 -30.67 18.38
C ILE A 31 1.48 -30.42 17.26
N LEU A 32 0.48 -31.31 17.12
CA LEU A 32 -0.39 -31.26 15.95
C LEU A 32 -1.33 -30.05 15.95
N VAL A 33 -1.90 -29.70 17.10
CA VAL A 33 -2.84 -28.55 17.20
C VAL A 33 -2.11 -27.25 16.87
N PRO A 34 -0.97 -26.92 17.50
CA PRO A 34 -0.23 -25.70 17.17
C PRO A 34 0.27 -25.65 15.73
N LEU A 35 0.72 -26.78 15.17
CA LEU A 35 1.17 -26.82 13.78
C LEU A 35 0.02 -26.52 12.80
N ARG A 36 -1.18 -26.98 13.06
CA ARG A 36 -2.36 -26.65 12.25
C ARG A 36 -2.74 -25.18 12.35
N GLU A 37 -2.54 -24.55 13.49
CA GLU A 37 -2.77 -23.12 13.65
C GLU A 37 -1.77 -22.31 12.80
N VAL A 38 -0.48 -22.71 12.83
CA VAL A 38 0.55 -22.09 11.97
C VAL A 38 0.23 -22.31 10.49
N GLU A 39 -0.20 -23.54 10.11
CA GLU A 39 -0.60 -23.88 8.74
C GLU A 39 -1.79 -23.03 8.28
N ALA A 40 -2.81 -22.88 9.11
CA ALA A 40 -3.99 -22.08 8.78
C ALA A 40 -3.61 -20.60 8.54
N VAL A 41 -2.78 -20.02 9.39
CA VAL A 41 -2.30 -18.66 9.22
C VAL A 41 -1.39 -18.52 8.00
N ALA A 42 -0.56 -19.53 7.70
CA ALA A 42 0.22 -19.53 6.47
C ALA A 42 -0.67 -19.59 5.22
N GLN A 43 -1.79 -20.32 5.28
CA GLN A 43 -2.78 -20.35 4.20
C GLN A 43 -3.46 -18.99 4.02
N GLU A 44 -3.88 -18.34 5.12
CA GLU A 44 -4.44 -16.99 5.06
C GLU A 44 -3.46 -15.99 4.44
N LEU A 45 -2.16 -16.13 4.71
CA LEU A 45 -1.13 -15.31 4.08
C LEU A 45 -1.08 -15.52 2.55
N THR A 46 -1.27 -16.76 2.07
CA THR A 46 -1.35 -17.02 0.60
C THR A 46 -2.59 -16.42 -0.04
N ASP A 47 -3.66 -16.26 0.75
CA ASP A 47 -4.89 -15.60 0.33
C ASP A 47 -4.81 -14.04 0.44
N GLY A 48 -3.63 -13.53 0.84
CA GLY A 48 -3.36 -12.09 0.96
C GLY A 48 -3.81 -11.47 2.28
N ASN A 49 -4.26 -12.27 3.27
CA ASN A 49 -4.64 -11.76 4.58
C ASN A 49 -3.39 -11.55 5.46
N LEU A 50 -2.97 -10.31 5.59
CA LEU A 50 -1.83 -9.87 6.40
C LEU A 50 -2.22 -9.40 7.83
N HIS A 51 -3.49 -9.57 8.21
CA HIS A 51 -4.00 -9.17 9.53
C HIS A 51 -4.42 -10.38 10.37
N SER A 52 -4.10 -11.59 9.93
CA SER A 52 -4.37 -12.81 10.68
C SER A 52 -3.56 -12.87 11.96
N THR A 53 -4.17 -13.40 13.01
CA THR A 53 -3.55 -13.55 14.33
C THR A 53 -3.18 -15.02 14.56
N LEU A 54 -1.97 -15.24 15.06
CA LEU A 54 -1.46 -16.53 15.48
C LEU A 54 -1.27 -16.49 17.00
N GLU A 55 -2.14 -17.15 17.75
CA GLU A 55 -2.19 -17.00 19.21
C GLU A 55 -1.28 -17.97 19.97
N TYR A 56 -0.79 -19.00 19.33
CA TYR A 56 0.07 -19.98 19.98
C TYR A 56 1.36 -19.37 20.51
N HIS A 57 1.60 -19.51 21.81
CA HIS A 57 2.80 -19.05 22.52
C HIS A 57 3.39 -20.23 23.31
N SER A 58 4.65 -20.54 23.05
CA SER A 58 5.42 -21.56 23.77
C SER A 58 6.92 -21.21 23.65
N ASP A 59 7.74 -21.72 24.57
CA ASP A 59 9.20 -21.59 24.52
C ASP A 59 9.88 -22.72 23.73
N ASP A 60 9.09 -23.63 23.14
CA ASP A 60 9.56 -24.73 22.31
C ASP A 60 9.84 -24.30 20.84
N GLU A 61 10.21 -25.26 19.99
CA GLU A 61 10.49 -25.03 18.57
C GLU A 61 9.29 -24.51 17.80
N ILE A 62 8.07 -24.96 18.15
CA ILE A 62 6.83 -24.53 17.50
C ILE A 62 6.48 -23.11 17.95
N GLY A 63 6.70 -22.78 19.20
CA GLY A 63 6.55 -21.40 19.71
C GLY A 63 7.50 -20.42 19.03
N ARG A 64 8.75 -20.82 18.76
CA ARG A 64 9.69 -19.98 18.00
C ARG A 64 9.27 -19.82 16.54
N LEU A 65 8.74 -20.89 15.92
CA LEU A 65 8.17 -20.83 14.57
C LEU A 65 6.96 -19.87 14.51
N ALA A 66 6.04 -20.01 15.43
CA ALA A 66 4.86 -19.15 15.56
C ALA A 66 5.26 -17.67 15.77
N HIS A 67 6.26 -17.42 16.61
CA HIS A 67 6.81 -16.07 16.80
C HIS A 67 7.38 -15.48 15.51
N SER A 68 8.18 -16.26 14.77
CA SER A 68 8.78 -15.83 13.52
C SER A 68 7.72 -15.54 12.45
N MET A 69 6.68 -16.38 12.36
CA MET A 69 5.55 -16.18 11.45
C MET A 69 4.78 -14.89 11.79
N ARG A 70 4.40 -14.68 13.06
CA ARG A 70 3.76 -13.43 13.51
C ARG A 70 4.58 -12.20 13.14
N LYS A 71 5.90 -12.26 13.35
CA LYS A 71 6.79 -11.16 13.00
C LYS A 71 6.81 -10.89 11.51
N SER A 72 6.85 -11.94 10.69
CA SER A 72 6.84 -11.82 9.22
C SER A 72 5.54 -11.20 8.72
N ILE A 73 4.40 -11.69 9.18
CA ILE A 73 3.08 -11.18 8.79
C ILE A 73 2.95 -9.70 9.18
N ARG A 74 3.34 -9.34 10.40
CA ARG A 74 3.29 -7.96 10.88
C ARG A 74 4.14 -7.02 10.03
N ILE A 75 5.35 -7.44 9.66
CA ILE A 75 6.26 -6.64 8.82
C ILE A 75 5.68 -6.49 7.43
N LEU A 76 5.20 -7.56 6.80
CA LEU A 76 4.56 -7.50 5.49
C LEU A 76 3.29 -6.63 5.51
N GLY A 77 2.45 -6.79 6.53
CA GLY A 77 1.29 -5.95 6.74
C GLY A 77 1.66 -4.47 6.82
N SER A 78 2.67 -4.12 7.62
CA SER A 78 3.11 -2.72 7.76
C SER A 78 3.62 -2.12 6.44
N TYR A 79 4.25 -2.91 5.55
CA TYR A 79 4.65 -2.43 4.23
C TYR A 79 3.45 -2.19 3.32
N VAL A 80 2.47 -3.10 3.32
CA VAL A 80 1.25 -2.96 2.53
C VAL A 80 0.42 -1.76 2.99
N ASP A 81 0.29 -1.57 4.30
CA ASP A 81 -0.41 -0.43 4.89
C ASP A 81 0.27 0.90 4.52
N ASP A 82 1.60 0.96 4.60
CA ASP A 82 2.38 2.15 4.25
C ASP A 82 2.24 2.50 2.75
N ILE A 83 2.29 1.48 1.87
CA ILE A 83 2.00 1.66 0.43
C ILE A 83 0.57 2.17 0.24
N GLY A 84 -0.41 1.55 0.89
CA GLY A 84 -1.82 1.94 0.77
C GLY A 84 -2.05 3.39 1.21
N ARG A 85 -1.42 3.81 2.30
CA ARG A 85 -1.44 5.19 2.79
C ARG A 85 -0.83 6.15 1.76
N ALA A 86 0.36 5.84 1.26
CA ALA A 86 1.05 6.67 0.27
C ALA A 86 0.23 6.80 -1.02
N MET A 87 -0.35 5.70 -1.52
CA MET A 87 -1.22 5.71 -2.71
C MET A 87 -2.47 6.57 -2.51
N LYS A 88 -3.06 6.53 -1.32
CA LYS A 88 -4.21 7.37 -1.00
C LYS A 88 -3.83 8.86 -1.01
N MET A 89 -2.69 9.22 -0.41
CA MET A 89 -2.19 10.59 -0.42
C MET A 89 -1.91 11.07 -1.86
N PHE A 90 -1.35 10.22 -2.72
CA PHE A 90 -1.15 10.54 -4.14
C PHE A 90 -2.47 10.76 -4.88
N ALA A 91 -3.49 9.95 -4.60
CA ALA A 91 -4.83 10.14 -5.18
C ALA A 91 -5.45 11.48 -4.76
N ASP A 92 -5.14 11.96 -3.55
CA ASP A 92 -5.56 13.27 -3.03
C ASP A 92 -4.66 14.43 -3.55
N GLY A 93 -3.69 14.14 -4.44
CA GLY A 93 -2.76 15.12 -5.02
C GLY A 93 -1.58 15.51 -4.15
N ASN A 94 -1.38 14.83 -3.03
CA ASN A 94 -0.22 15.04 -2.17
C ASN A 94 0.91 14.08 -2.55
N PHE A 95 1.96 14.61 -3.16
CA PHE A 95 3.16 13.89 -3.59
C PHE A 95 4.37 14.12 -2.66
N ASP A 96 4.18 14.63 -1.47
CA ASP A 96 5.22 14.74 -0.42
C ASP A 96 4.89 13.74 0.70
N VAL A 97 5.23 12.47 0.49
CA VAL A 97 4.87 11.35 1.37
C VAL A 97 6.12 10.66 1.87
N GLN A 98 6.34 10.69 3.16
CA GLN A 98 7.47 9.99 3.78
C GLN A 98 7.04 8.59 4.25
N PRO A 99 7.93 7.58 4.17
CA PRO A 99 7.67 6.26 4.70
C PRO A 99 7.51 6.30 6.22
N GLU A 100 6.50 5.61 6.75
CA GLU A 100 6.24 5.54 8.19
C GLU A 100 6.90 4.33 8.86
N VAL A 101 7.38 3.37 8.07
CA VAL A 101 8.01 2.15 8.55
C VAL A 101 9.44 2.02 8.03
N GLU A 102 10.27 1.27 8.76
CA GLU A 102 11.64 0.95 8.33
C GLU A 102 11.59 -0.20 7.32
N TRP A 103 11.84 0.09 6.05
CA TRP A 103 11.90 -0.89 4.97
C TRP A 103 13.24 -1.64 4.97
N LYS A 104 13.21 -2.98 4.79
CA LYS A 104 14.40 -3.84 4.90
C LYS A 104 14.50 -4.84 3.75
N GLY A 105 15.75 -5.27 3.49
CA GLY A 105 16.05 -6.30 2.50
C GLY A 105 15.57 -5.90 1.10
N ASP A 106 14.99 -6.83 0.38
CA ASP A 106 14.53 -6.65 -1.00
C ASP A 106 13.38 -5.63 -1.13
N PHE A 107 12.66 -5.37 -0.04
CA PHE A 107 11.57 -4.39 -0.03
C PHE A 107 12.07 -2.94 -0.17
N VAL A 108 13.32 -2.65 0.16
CA VAL A 108 13.94 -1.32 -0.08
C VAL A 108 13.88 -0.93 -1.55
N GLY A 109 13.95 -1.90 -2.47
CA GLY A 109 13.80 -1.67 -3.91
C GLY A 109 12.44 -1.10 -4.28
N ILE A 110 11.38 -1.56 -3.61
CA ILE A 110 10.02 -1.03 -3.79
C ILE A 110 9.93 0.41 -3.28
N LEU A 111 10.45 0.66 -2.07
CA LEU A 111 10.49 2.02 -1.51
C LEU A 111 11.21 3.00 -2.45
N ASN A 112 12.39 2.63 -2.96
CA ASN A 112 13.16 3.47 -3.87
C ASN A 112 12.38 3.77 -5.17
N SER A 113 11.68 2.78 -5.72
CA SER A 113 10.84 2.97 -6.90
C SER A 113 9.67 3.90 -6.62
N PHE A 114 9.11 3.83 -5.43
CA PHE A 114 8.05 4.71 -4.96
C PHE A 114 8.52 6.16 -4.85
N MET A 115 9.67 6.39 -4.21
CA MET A 115 10.28 7.73 -4.10
C MET A 115 10.65 8.33 -5.46
N MET A 116 11.11 7.50 -6.41
CA MET A 116 11.36 7.95 -7.78
C MET A 116 10.06 8.35 -8.49
N PHE A 117 9.00 7.58 -8.33
CA PHE A 117 7.68 7.90 -8.89
C PHE A 117 7.15 9.22 -8.31
N GLU A 118 7.19 9.39 -6.99
CA GLU A 118 6.81 10.61 -6.28
C GLU A 118 7.53 11.84 -6.85
N LYS A 119 8.85 11.77 -6.93
CA LYS A 119 9.67 12.85 -7.49
C LYS A 119 9.27 13.18 -8.93
N SER A 120 9.11 12.17 -9.78
CA SER A 120 8.73 12.36 -11.17
C SER A 120 7.35 13.02 -11.30
N MET A 121 6.39 12.60 -10.48
CA MET A 121 5.05 13.19 -10.46
C MET A 121 5.08 14.65 -9.98
N ALA A 122 5.84 14.95 -8.94
CA ALA A 122 6.00 16.31 -8.46
C ALA A 122 6.61 17.23 -9.53
N GLU A 123 7.59 16.72 -10.29
CA GLU A 123 8.19 17.47 -11.41
C GLU A 123 7.18 17.72 -12.55
N VAL A 124 6.37 16.72 -12.90
CA VAL A 124 5.32 16.86 -13.92
C VAL A 124 4.28 17.89 -13.50
N ILE A 125 3.80 17.84 -12.26
CA ILE A 125 2.82 18.81 -11.74
C ILE A 125 3.38 20.25 -11.77
N LYS A 126 4.63 20.43 -11.34
CA LYS A 126 5.31 21.74 -11.43
C LYS A 126 5.43 22.24 -12.87
N GLY A 127 5.75 21.33 -13.80
CA GLY A 127 5.81 21.66 -15.24
C GLY A 127 4.45 22.09 -15.79
N ILE A 128 3.36 21.39 -15.42
CA ILE A 128 1.99 21.77 -15.81
C ILE A 128 1.63 23.15 -15.25
N GLN A 129 1.94 23.42 -13.98
CA GLN A 129 1.69 24.73 -13.38
C GLN A 129 2.42 25.84 -14.13
N HIS A 130 3.71 25.65 -14.44
CA HIS A 130 4.50 26.62 -15.20
C HIS A 130 3.89 26.90 -16.59
N VAL A 131 3.55 25.84 -17.34
CA VAL A 131 2.90 25.99 -18.66
C VAL A 131 1.53 26.68 -18.53
N SER A 132 0.76 26.39 -17.48
CA SER A 132 -0.52 27.05 -17.22
C SER A 132 -0.35 28.56 -16.99
N ASP A 133 0.66 28.96 -16.23
CA ASP A 133 0.97 30.36 -15.98
C ASP A 133 1.43 31.09 -17.27
N GLU A 134 2.24 30.41 -18.10
CA GLU A 134 2.64 30.94 -19.43
C GLU A 134 1.44 31.12 -20.36
N VAL A 135 0.54 30.14 -20.43
CA VAL A 135 -0.68 30.21 -21.23
C VAL A 135 -1.59 31.34 -20.75
N SER A 136 -1.72 31.53 -19.43
CA SER A 136 -2.50 32.62 -18.85
C SER A 136 -1.92 33.99 -19.27
N SER A 137 -0.62 34.17 -19.13
CA SER A 137 0.08 35.40 -19.51
C SER A 137 -0.03 35.71 -21.03
N ALA A 138 0.07 34.64 -21.86
CA ALA A 138 -0.11 34.78 -23.31
C ALA A 138 -1.55 35.17 -23.67
N ALA A 139 -2.56 34.59 -22.98
CA ALA A 139 -3.95 34.95 -23.17
C ALA A 139 -4.23 36.42 -22.80
N GLU A 140 -3.67 36.91 -21.70
CA GLU A 140 -3.76 38.33 -21.30
C GLU A 140 -3.14 39.25 -22.34
N GLN A 141 -1.98 38.88 -22.91
CA GLN A 141 -1.33 39.65 -23.95
C GLN A 141 -2.15 39.70 -25.24
N VAL A 142 -2.74 38.55 -25.64
CA VAL A 142 -3.64 38.49 -26.80
C VAL A 142 -4.87 39.36 -26.58
N ALA A 143 -5.45 39.35 -25.38
CA ALA A 143 -6.60 40.20 -25.05
C ALA A 143 -6.23 41.71 -25.12
N ALA A 144 -5.08 42.11 -24.59
CA ALA A 144 -4.60 43.47 -24.68
C ALA A 144 -4.37 43.90 -26.14
N SER A 145 -3.68 43.06 -26.93
CA SER A 145 -3.42 43.35 -28.35
C SER A 145 -4.72 43.42 -29.17
N SER A 146 -5.72 42.64 -28.82
CA SER A 146 -7.06 42.65 -29.46
C SER A 146 -7.79 43.97 -29.17
N ASN A 147 -7.70 44.47 -27.95
CA ASN A 147 -8.26 45.79 -27.59
C ASN A 147 -7.55 46.90 -28.35
N ASP A 148 -6.20 46.92 -28.40
CA ASP A 148 -5.44 47.90 -29.15
C ASP A 148 -5.81 47.88 -30.65
N LEU A 149 -6.00 46.70 -31.22
CA LEU A 149 -6.45 46.54 -32.61
C LEU A 149 -7.87 47.09 -32.81
N ALA A 150 -8.80 46.84 -31.90
CA ALA A 150 -10.16 47.38 -31.96
C ALA A 150 -10.17 48.90 -31.88
N ASP A 151 -9.36 49.50 -31.00
CA ASP A 151 -9.21 50.95 -30.90
C ASP A 151 -8.56 51.52 -32.17
N GLY A 152 -7.54 50.84 -32.70
CA GLY A 152 -6.91 51.22 -33.98
C GLY A 152 -7.89 51.15 -35.16
N ALA A 153 -8.73 50.13 -35.23
CA ALA A 153 -9.74 50.00 -36.28
C ALA A 153 -10.81 51.10 -36.17
N THR A 154 -11.23 51.45 -34.92
CA THR A 154 -12.17 52.56 -34.66
C THR A 154 -11.58 53.90 -35.12
N ASN A 155 -10.31 54.18 -34.80
CA ASN A 155 -9.62 55.38 -35.23
C ASN A 155 -9.46 55.45 -36.76
N GLN A 156 -9.14 54.32 -37.41
CA GLN A 156 -9.08 54.23 -38.86
C GLN A 156 -10.43 54.49 -39.52
N ALA A 157 -11.53 53.97 -39.00
CA ALA A 157 -12.87 54.24 -39.50
C ALA A 157 -13.19 55.73 -39.44
N ALA A 158 -12.89 56.41 -38.31
CA ALA A 158 -13.09 57.86 -38.15
C ALA A 158 -12.28 58.68 -39.17
N VAL A 159 -11.00 58.30 -39.41
CA VAL A 159 -10.14 58.97 -40.42
C VAL A 159 -10.69 58.76 -41.86
N VAL A 160 -11.21 57.58 -42.18
CA VAL A 160 -11.83 57.28 -43.48
C VAL A 160 -13.09 58.10 -43.68
N GLU A 161 -13.94 58.26 -42.65
CA GLU A 161 -15.13 59.14 -42.68
C GLU A 161 -14.76 60.60 -42.92
N GLU A 162 -13.72 61.10 -42.25
CA GLU A 162 -13.21 62.47 -42.41
C GLU A 162 -12.67 62.70 -43.84
N LEU A 163 -11.91 61.75 -44.37
CA LEU A 163 -11.41 61.80 -45.72
C LEU A 163 -12.56 61.79 -46.75
N THR A 164 -13.55 60.94 -46.54
CA THR A 164 -14.71 60.89 -47.45
C THR A 164 -15.48 62.22 -47.45
N ALA A 165 -15.74 62.81 -46.29
CA ALA A 165 -16.38 64.13 -46.21
C ALA A 165 -15.54 65.24 -46.89
N THR A 166 -14.19 65.16 -46.78
CA THR A 166 -13.31 66.14 -47.43
C THR A 166 -13.36 66.00 -48.96
N VAL A 167 -13.41 64.77 -49.49
CA VAL A 167 -13.48 64.50 -50.95
C VAL A 167 -14.86 64.89 -51.51
N GLU A 168 -15.96 64.70 -50.79
CA GLU A 168 -17.29 65.10 -51.24
C GLU A 168 -17.52 66.62 -51.18
N GLY A 169 -16.68 67.36 -50.43
CA GLY A 169 -16.77 68.82 -50.28
C GLY A 169 -15.92 69.65 -51.31
N VAL A 170 -15.20 68.96 -52.16
CA VAL A 170 -14.40 69.52 -53.25
C VAL A 170 -15.15 69.40 -54.59
#